data_0917389d1730b077cfc81d25ee196f4f
#
_entry.id   0917389d1730b077cfc81d25ee196f4f
#
_cell.length_a   1.000
_cell.length_b   1.000
_cell.length_c   1.000
_cell.angle_alpha   90.00
_cell.angle_beta   90.00
_cell.angle_gamma   90.00
#
_symmetry.space_group_name_H-M   'P 1'
#
loop_
_entity.id
_entity.type
_entity.pdbx_description
1 polymer ?
#
loop_
_entity_poly.entity_id
_entity_poly.type
_entity_poly.pdbx_seq_one_letter_code
_entity_poly.pdbx_strand_id
1 'polypeptide(L)'
;MATLHIEHPVTDFGTWQAAFDRFAHVRQESGVCGHRILRPVDDAHYVVIDLDFPTAAQAERFLGFLQTKVWTSADNAPALAGPPQTRILEPVSRG
;
A
#
# COMPACT_ATOMS: atom_id res chain seq x y z
N MET A 1 -12.71 -12.05 1.09
CA MET A 1 -11.49 -11.28 1.40
C MET A 1 -10.88 -10.75 0.13
N ALA A 2 -10.34 -9.54 0.18
CA ALA A 2 -9.68 -8.92 -0.96
C ALA A 2 -8.32 -8.38 -0.54
N THR A 3 -7.38 -8.29 -1.47
CA THR A 3 -6.05 -7.74 -1.23
C THR A 3 -5.83 -6.55 -2.15
N LEU A 4 -5.47 -5.41 -1.58
CA LEU A 4 -4.99 -4.27 -2.35
C LEU A 4 -3.49 -4.44 -2.53
N HIS A 5 -3.09 -4.68 -3.76
CA HIS A 5 -1.68 -4.83 -4.14
C HIS A 5 -1.18 -3.49 -4.67
N ILE A 6 -0.07 -3.01 -4.11
CA ILE A 6 0.53 -1.72 -4.47
C ILE A 6 2.02 -1.95 -4.68
N GLU A 7 2.58 -1.37 -5.74
CA GLU A 7 4.03 -1.36 -5.89
C GLU A 7 4.49 -0.08 -6.54
N HIS A 8 5.62 0.43 -6.10
CA HIS A 8 6.20 1.64 -6.66
C HIS A 8 7.67 1.79 -6.26
N PRO A 9 8.44 2.59 -7.02
CA PRO A 9 9.79 2.94 -6.61
C PRO A 9 9.76 3.91 -5.43
N VAL A 10 10.82 3.89 -4.63
CA VAL A 10 11.00 4.79 -3.49
C VAL A 10 12.38 5.45 -3.58
N THR A 11 12.50 6.69 -3.09
CA THR A 11 13.77 7.38 -3.03
C THR A 11 14.66 6.84 -1.92
N ASP A 12 14.02 6.44 -0.79
CA ASP A 12 14.70 5.84 0.34
C ASP A 12 13.72 4.95 1.09
N PHE A 13 14.07 3.67 1.27
CA PHE A 13 13.17 2.71 1.87
C PHE A 13 12.83 3.05 3.33
N GLY A 14 13.83 3.48 4.11
CA GLY A 14 13.60 3.85 5.51
C GLY A 14 12.65 5.03 5.66
N THR A 15 12.77 6.03 4.80
CA THR A 15 11.86 7.18 4.78
C THR A 15 10.44 6.73 4.42
N TRP A 16 10.32 5.85 3.42
CA TRP A 16 9.03 5.30 3.04
C TRP A 16 8.39 4.52 4.21
N GLN A 17 9.18 3.66 4.86
CA GLN A 17 8.66 2.83 5.94
C GLN A 17 8.21 3.67 7.13
N ALA A 18 8.95 4.73 7.48
CA ALA A 18 8.54 5.64 8.55
C ALA A 18 7.20 6.31 8.21
N ALA A 19 7.00 6.72 6.96
CA ALA A 19 5.72 7.27 6.52
C ALA A 19 4.61 6.24 6.57
N PHE A 20 4.89 5.01 6.14
CA PHE A 20 3.92 3.92 6.20
C PHE A 20 3.47 3.66 7.65
N ASP A 21 4.41 3.66 8.58
CA ASP A 21 4.13 3.42 10.00
C ASP A 21 3.26 4.52 10.61
N ARG A 22 3.39 5.76 10.17
CA ARG A 22 2.56 6.86 10.66
C ARG A 22 1.07 6.66 10.32
N PHE A 23 0.76 5.91 9.28
CA PHE A 23 -0.62 5.64 8.86
C PHE A 23 -1.18 4.33 9.42
N ALA A 24 -0.50 3.69 10.38
CA ALA A 24 -0.96 2.42 10.95
C ALA A 24 -2.38 2.51 11.49
N HIS A 25 -2.69 3.61 12.20
CA HIS A 25 -4.02 3.82 12.78
C HIS A 25 -5.08 4.00 11.69
N VAL A 26 -4.76 4.74 10.62
CA VAL A 26 -5.65 4.93 9.49
C VAL A 26 -5.95 3.61 8.79
N ARG A 27 -4.93 2.78 8.61
CA ARG A 27 -5.13 1.44 8.01
C ARG A 27 -6.07 0.60 8.86
N GLN A 28 -5.87 0.58 10.16
CA GLN A 28 -6.71 -0.18 11.07
C GLN A 28 -8.16 0.27 11.01
N GLU A 29 -8.40 1.58 11.04
CA GLU A 29 -9.74 2.15 10.96
C GLU A 29 -10.40 1.89 9.60
N SER A 30 -9.61 1.76 8.55
CA SER A 30 -10.12 1.52 7.19
C SER A 30 -10.46 0.06 6.91
N GLY A 31 -10.20 -0.84 7.87
CA GLY A 31 -10.56 -2.25 7.75
C GLY A 31 -9.43 -3.16 7.30
N VAL A 32 -8.20 -2.66 7.25
CA VAL A 32 -7.04 -3.51 6.94
C VAL A 32 -6.87 -4.54 8.06
N CYS A 33 -7.00 -5.82 7.71
CA CYS A 33 -6.90 -6.91 8.68
C CYS A 33 -5.56 -7.66 8.62
N GLY A 34 -4.70 -7.30 7.68
CA GLY A 34 -3.35 -7.84 7.60
C GLY A 34 -2.58 -7.12 6.50
N HIS A 35 -1.26 -7.17 6.57
CA HIS A 35 -0.44 -6.57 5.52
C HIS A 35 0.90 -7.28 5.39
N ARG A 36 1.51 -7.15 4.22
CA ARG A 36 2.88 -7.59 3.98
C ARG A 36 3.60 -6.48 3.24
N ILE A 37 4.85 -6.26 3.60
CA ILE A 37 5.74 -5.35 2.91
C ILE A 37 6.89 -6.18 2.37
N LEU A 38 7.09 -6.10 1.06
CA LEU A 38 8.10 -6.87 0.35
C LEU A 38 8.98 -5.91 -0.44
N ARG A 39 10.19 -6.35 -0.71
CA ARG A 39 11.15 -5.58 -1.48
C ARG A 39 11.86 -6.55 -2.43
N PRO A 40 12.05 -6.17 -3.70
CA PRO A 40 12.85 -7.01 -4.59
C PRO A 40 14.25 -7.24 -4.01
N VAL A 41 14.76 -8.45 -4.14
CA VAL A 41 16.08 -8.78 -3.57
C VAL A 41 17.21 -8.02 -4.25
N ASP A 42 16.97 -7.52 -5.45
CA ASP A 42 17.96 -6.83 -6.27
C ASP A 42 17.69 -5.32 -6.42
N ASP A 43 16.69 -4.77 -5.71
CA ASP A 43 16.36 -3.35 -5.81
C ASP A 43 15.90 -2.81 -4.46
N ALA A 44 16.79 -2.08 -3.80
CA ALA A 44 16.50 -1.46 -2.50
C ALA A 44 15.64 -0.20 -2.61
N HIS A 45 15.35 0.27 -3.83
CA HIS A 45 14.58 1.49 -4.08
C HIS A 45 13.22 1.17 -4.67
N TYR A 46 12.66 0.04 -4.28
CA TYR A 46 11.34 -0.40 -4.73
C TYR A 46 10.62 -1.07 -3.57
N VAL A 47 9.29 -0.95 -3.53
CA VAL A 47 8.49 -1.60 -2.49
C VAL A 47 7.24 -2.23 -3.10
N VAL A 48 6.86 -3.38 -2.54
CA VAL A 48 5.62 -4.10 -2.85
C VAL A 48 4.84 -4.21 -1.55
N ILE A 49 3.57 -3.83 -1.58
CA ILE A 49 2.71 -3.80 -0.39
C ILE A 49 1.44 -4.56 -0.70
N ASP A 50 1.07 -5.50 0.16
CA ASP A 50 -0.22 -6.17 0.10
C ASP A 50 -1.00 -5.84 1.37
N LEU A 51 -2.20 -5.27 1.19
CA LEU A 51 -3.11 -4.93 2.29
C LEU A 51 -4.37 -5.78 2.16
N ASP A 52 -4.68 -6.55 3.20
CA ASP A 52 -5.85 -7.42 3.19
C ASP A 52 -7.05 -6.72 3.80
N PHE A 53 -8.20 -6.85 3.12
CA PHE A 53 -9.48 -6.29 3.55
C PHE A 53 -10.54 -7.39 3.56
N PRO A 54 -11.58 -7.26 4.43
CA PRO A 54 -12.70 -8.21 4.39
C PRO A 54 -13.45 -8.20 3.05
N THR A 55 -13.54 -7.04 2.37
CA THR A 55 -14.27 -6.91 1.12
C THR A 55 -13.50 -6.08 0.09
N ALA A 56 -13.80 -6.31 -1.19
CA ALA A 56 -13.24 -5.50 -2.27
C ALA A 56 -13.68 -4.03 -2.17
N ALA A 57 -14.90 -3.77 -1.72
CA ALA A 57 -15.40 -2.40 -1.58
C ALA A 57 -14.57 -1.59 -0.58
N GLN A 58 -14.13 -2.22 0.51
CA GLN A 58 -13.25 -1.56 1.48
C GLN A 58 -11.87 -1.29 0.88
N ALA A 59 -11.35 -2.24 0.11
CA ALA A 59 -10.08 -2.06 -0.59
C ALA A 59 -10.16 -0.90 -1.59
N GLU A 60 -11.25 -0.79 -2.34
CA GLU A 60 -11.47 0.29 -3.30
C GLU A 60 -11.54 1.65 -2.62
N ARG A 61 -12.23 1.74 -1.48
CA ARG A 61 -12.31 2.99 -0.71
C ARG A 61 -10.94 3.43 -0.21
N PHE A 62 -10.16 2.48 0.29
CA PHE A 62 -8.82 2.80 0.76
C PHE A 62 -7.90 3.24 -0.36
N LEU A 63 -8.00 2.58 -1.53
CA LEU A 63 -7.24 3.00 -2.71
C LEU A 63 -7.59 4.43 -3.10
N GLY A 64 -8.87 4.79 -3.08
CA GLY A 64 -9.31 6.17 -3.34
C GLY A 64 -8.70 7.16 -2.36
N PHE A 65 -8.62 6.80 -1.09
CA PHE A 65 -7.97 7.62 -0.07
C PHE A 65 -6.48 7.82 -0.39
N LEU A 66 -5.77 6.76 -0.75
CA LEU A 66 -4.35 6.85 -1.12
C LEU A 66 -4.17 7.77 -2.33
N GLN A 67 -5.00 7.61 -3.36
CA GLN A 67 -4.88 8.37 -4.60
C GLN A 67 -5.18 9.86 -4.42
N THR A 68 -6.06 10.21 -3.50
CA THR A 68 -6.52 11.60 -3.34
C THR A 68 -5.85 12.32 -2.18
N LYS A 69 -5.44 11.62 -1.11
CA LYS A 69 -4.94 12.25 0.11
C LYS A 69 -3.50 11.93 0.46
N VAL A 70 -2.97 10.82 -0.03
CA VAL A 70 -1.62 10.38 0.33
C VAL A 70 -0.64 10.62 -0.81
N TRP A 71 -0.90 10.07 -1.98
CA TRP A 71 0.05 10.12 -3.09
C TRP A 71 0.11 11.47 -3.79
N THR A 72 -0.82 12.35 -3.52
CA THR A 72 -0.80 13.72 -4.04
C THR A 72 -0.06 14.69 -3.13
N SER A 73 0.40 14.23 -1.96
CA SER A 73 1.04 15.06 -0.95
C SER A 73 2.46 14.57 -0.68
N ALA A 74 3.47 15.40 -0.91
CA ALA A 74 4.84 15.07 -0.59
C ALA A 74 5.05 14.86 0.92
N ASP A 75 4.25 15.51 1.76
CA ASP A 75 4.34 15.35 3.21
C ASP A 75 3.82 13.97 3.64
N ASN A 76 2.79 13.46 2.96
CA ASN A 76 2.20 12.16 3.27
C ASN A 76 2.93 11.00 2.58
N ALA A 77 3.57 11.28 1.44
CA ALA A 77 4.30 10.27 0.68
C ALA A 77 5.69 10.80 0.30
N PRO A 78 6.56 11.05 1.30
CA PRO A 78 7.83 11.76 1.07
C PRO A 78 8.83 10.97 0.23
N ALA A 79 8.71 9.65 0.20
CA ALA A 79 9.66 8.80 -0.51
C ALA A 79 9.11 8.24 -1.82
N LEU A 80 7.95 8.71 -2.27
CA LEU A 80 7.35 8.24 -3.51
C LEU A 80 8.16 8.73 -4.71
N ALA A 81 8.76 7.81 -5.46
CA ALA A 81 9.67 8.14 -6.55
C ALA A 81 9.06 7.93 -7.94
N GLY A 82 7.81 7.46 -8.02
CA GLY A 82 7.13 7.24 -9.28
C GLY A 82 5.69 6.83 -9.05
N PRO A 83 4.88 6.74 -10.12
CA PRO A 83 3.46 6.44 -9.99
C PRO A 83 3.25 5.02 -9.46
N PRO A 84 2.43 4.86 -8.41
CA PRO A 84 2.13 3.53 -7.90
C PRO A 84 1.31 2.71 -8.90
N GLN A 85 1.64 1.42 -9.00
CA GLN A 85 0.84 0.45 -9.72
C GLN A 85 -0.01 -0.30 -8.71
N THR A 86 -1.29 -0.42 -8.98
CA THR A 86 -2.24 -0.99 -8.03
C THR A 86 -3.14 -2.01 -8.68
N ARG A 87 -3.53 -3.03 -7.91
CA ARG A 87 -4.55 -4.00 -8.29
C ARG A 87 -5.31 -4.40 -7.05
N ILE A 88 -6.60 -4.65 -7.22
CA ILE A 88 -7.41 -5.26 -6.18
C ILE A 88 -7.61 -6.71 -6.59
N LEU A 89 -7.19 -7.61 -5.72
CA LEU A 89 -7.14 -9.04 -5.99
C LEU A 89 -8.09 -9.78 -5.05
N GLU A 90 -8.67 -10.85 -5.53
CA GLU A 90 -9.47 -11.72 -4.69
C GLU A 90 -9.12 -13.18 -4.98
N PRO A 91 -9.22 -14.06 -3.98
CA PRO A 91 -8.91 -15.46 -4.21
C PRO A 91 -9.98 -16.10 -5.11
N VAL A 92 -9.52 -16.85 -6.12
CA VAL A 92 -10.42 -17.58 -7.01
C VAL A 92 -10.40 -19.07 -6.73
N SER A 93 -9.47 -19.52 -5.90
CA SER A 93 -9.27 -20.92 -5.58
C SER A 93 -8.64 -21.03 -4.22
N ARG A 94 -8.93 -22.11 -3.52
CA ARG A 94 -8.30 -22.41 -2.24
C ARG A 94 -7.07 -23.28 -2.35
N GLY A 95 -6.78 -23.69 -3.50
CA GLY A 95 -5.76 -24.69 -3.83
C GLY A 95 -4.38 -24.44 -3.35
#